data_9877cb502861ab8e1c0563329072717c
#
_entry.id   9877cb502861ab8e1c0563329072717c
#
_cell.length_a   1.000
_cell.length_b   1.000
_cell.length_c   1.000
_cell.angle_alpha   90.00
_cell.angle_beta   90.00
_cell.angle_gamma   90.00
#
_symmetry.space_group_name_H-M   'P 1'
#
loop_
_entity.id
_entity.type
_entity.pdbx_description
1 polymer ?
#
loop_
_entity_poly.entity_id
_entity_poly.type
_entity_poly.pdbx_seq_one_letter_code
_entity_poly.pdbx_strand_id
1 'polypeptide(L)'
;LLVYWKGLTNKILSKAYKKQIYMMIPVALILFVTLLLTYSRGIWISFGAMVIYWGIFVERRLLLSLLVVPIILYFYDGEIATRLWSIFQGHDTSADLRWALWDSTMYIVRENPIWGIGWNTFYLVYPDYNYYIQGPNVLMYHAHNLYLNMLAEIGIPGLISFITVLLGHVITSIRLQGDVFRKAASIGVGALAVGVLVSGLSDFELYSHQVTITFWLLMGWVGAFVKAQQKSTTINHN
;
A
#
# COMPACT_ATOMS: atom_id res chain seq x y z
N LEU A 1 4.55 6.38 15.20
CA LEU A 1 5.92 6.42 15.73
C LEU A 1 6.73 7.53 15.06
N LEU A 2 6.84 7.55 13.74
CA LEU A 2 7.63 8.54 12.99
C LEU A 2 7.20 10.00 13.22
N VAL A 3 5.90 10.25 13.40
CA VAL A 3 5.38 11.58 13.74
C VAL A 3 5.91 12.05 15.09
N TYR A 4 5.92 11.16 16.06
CA TYR A 4 6.42 11.44 17.41
C TYR A 4 7.95 11.59 17.45
N TRP A 5 8.67 10.86 16.57
CA TRP A 5 10.13 10.95 16.45
C TRP A 5 10.58 12.37 16.08
N LYS A 6 9.90 13.03 15.15
CA LYS A 6 10.22 14.41 14.78
C LYS A 6 9.99 15.41 15.92
N GLY A 7 9.03 15.16 16.78
CA GLY A 7 8.85 15.93 18.02
C GLY A 7 9.97 15.71 19.04
N LEU A 8 10.51 14.49 19.16
CA LEU A 8 11.65 14.19 20.04
C LEU A 8 12.91 14.95 19.62
N THR A 9 13.20 15.02 18.32
CA THR A 9 14.38 15.72 17.78
C THR A 9 14.29 17.23 18.00
N ASN A 10 13.10 17.79 18.11
CA ASN A 10 12.87 19.23 18.30
C ASN A 10 12.79 19.67 19.78
N LYS A 11 13.08 18.81 20.76
CA LYS A 11 13.03 19.08 22.22
C LYS A 11 11.68 19.61 22.75
N ILE A 12 10.61 19.57 21.96
CA ILE A 12 9.33 20.23 22.25
C ILE A 12 8.37 19.32 23.03
N LEU A 13 8.68 18.01 23.16
CA LEU A 13 7.75 17.03 23.71
C LEU A 13 7.80 16.92 25.23
N SER A 14 6.62 16.97 25.83
CA SER A 14 6.44 16.69 27.25
C SER A 14 6.84 15.25 27.63
N LYS A 15 7.09 15.01 28.92
CA LYS A 15 7.44 13.67 29.46
C LYS A 15 6.41 12.59 29.10
N ALA A 16 5.13 12.95 28.98
CA ALA A 16 4.04 12.06 28.61
C ALA A 16 4.19 11.53 27.15
N TYR A 17 4.54 12.38 26.20
CA TYR A 17 4.77 11.98 24.81
C TYR A 17 5.98 11.04 24.66
N LYS A 18 7.05 11.28 25.41
CA LYS A 18 8.19 10.36 25.42
C LYS A 18 7.79 8.96 25.84
N LYS A 19 6.97 8.82 26.90
CA LYS A 19 6.45 7.53 27.35
C LYS A 19 5.65 6.82 26.25
N GLN A 20 4.78 7.54 25.53
CA GLN A 20 4.00 6.97 24.42
C GLN A 20 4.91 6.44 23.30
N ILE A 21 5.97 7.17 22.92
CA ILE A 21 6.93 6.72 21.93
C ILE A 21 7.60 5.42 22.35
N TYR A 22 8.09 5.33 23.57
CA TYR A 22 8.73 4.10 24.06
C TYR A 22 7.77 2.91 24.06
N MET A 23 6.47 3.14 24.33
CA MET A 23 5.46 2.08 24.23
C MET A 23 5.16 1.66 22.77
N MET A 24 5.34 2.55 21.81
CA MET A 24 5.10 2.25 20.38
C MET A 24 6.28 1.52 19.71
N ILE A 25 7.50 1.64 20.25
CA ILE A 25 8.68 0.98 19.68
C ILE A 25 8.51 -0.54 19.60
N PRO A 26 8.17 -1.26 20.69
CA PRO A 26 7.98 -2.72 20.61
C PRO A 26 6.87 -3.12 19.65
N VAL A 27 5.77 -2.37 19.57
CA VAL A 27 4.69 -2.62 18.62
C VAL A 27 5.20 -2.47 17.19
N ALA A 28 5.94 -1.40 16.89
CA ALA A 28 6.50 -1.20 15.56
C ALA A 28 7.52 -2.29 15.19
N LEU A 29 8.31 -2.75 16.16
CA LEU A 29 9.26 -3.84 15.96
C LEU A 29 8.54 -5.15 15.65
N ILE A 30 7.49 -5.49 16.40
CA ILE A 30 6.68 -6.68 16.16
C ILE A 30 6.06 -6.61 14.76
N LEU A 31 5.45 -5.48 14.39
CA LEU A 31 4.86 -5.29 13.05
C LEU A 31 5.92 -5.40 11.94
N PHE A 32 7.12 -4.87 12.16
CA PHE A 32 8.21 -4.98 11.18
C PHE A 32 8.70 -6.43 11.04
N VAL A 33 8.87 -7.14 12.14
CA VAL A 33 9.23 -8.57 12.12
C VAL A 33 8.13 -9.38 11.42
N THR A 34 6.85 -9.14 11.74
CA THR A 34 5.73 -9.80 11.08
C THR A 34 5.74 -9.54 9.57
N LEU A 35 6.01 -8.29 9.15
CA LEU A 35 6.14 -7.92 7.73
C LEU A 35 7.25 -8.72 7.04
N LEU A 36 8.42 -8.89 7.67
CA LEU A 36 9.50 -9.72 7.13
C LEU A 36 9.09 -11.18 7.02
N LEU A 37 8.39 -11.72 8.03
CA LEU A 37 7.93 -13.11 8.08
C LEU A 37 6.77 -13.40 7.11
N THR A 38 6.22 -12.41 6.41
CA THR A 38 5.27 -12.66 5.31
C THR A 38 5.95 -13.32 4.10
N TYR A 39 7.25 -13.21 3.96
CA TYR A 39 8.04 -13.63 2.80
C TYR A 39 7.49 -13.09 1.47
N SER A 40 6.68 -12.03 1.51
CA SER A 40 6.07 -11.42 0.34
C SER A 40 6.91 -10.28 -0.22
N ARG A 41 7.51 -10.53 -1.38
CA ARG A 41 8.34 -9.53 -2.10
C ARG A 41 7.55 -8.25 -2.42
N GLY A 42 6.29 -8.41 -2.86
CA GLY A 42 5.42 -7.26 -3.18
C GLY A 42 5.18 -6.37 -1.98
N ILE A 43 4.94 -6.94 -0.79
CA ILE A 43 4.76 -6.20 0.45
C ILE A 43 6.06 -5.50 0.88
N TRP A 44 7.22 -6.13 0.72
CA TRP A 44 8.50 -5.51 1.06
C TRP A 44 8.82 -4.31 0.16
N ILE A 45 8.57 -4.45 -1.17
CA ILE A 45 8.73 -3.36 -2.14
C ILE A 45 7.76 -2.21 -1.81
N SER A 46 6.50 -2.54 -1.52
CA SER A 46 5.48 -1.58 -1.11
C SER A 46 5.89 -0.82 0.16
N PHE A 47 6.38 -1.51 1.17
CA PHE A 47 6.89 -0.89 2.39
C PHE A 47 8.08 0.03 2.10
N GLY A 48 9.01 -0.40 1.25
CA GLY A 48 10.11 0.45 0.76
C GLY A 48 9.62 1.73 0.10
N ALA A 49 8.60 1.64 -0.76
CA ALA A 49 7.98 2.81 -1.40
C ALA A 49 7.33 3.75 -0.37
N MET A 50 6.67 3.21 0.66
CA MET A 50 6.12 4.00 1.77
C MET A 50 7.23 4.72 2.56
N VAL A 51 8.35 4.05 2.82
CA VAL A 51 9.52 4.64 3.49
C VAL A 51 10.13 5.75 2.65
N ILE A 52 10.26 5.55 1.34
CA ILE A 52 10.74 6.57 0.39
C ILE A 52 9.83 7.79 0.42
N TYR A 53 8.52 7.57 0.28
CA TYR A 53 7.54 8.65 0.30
C TYR A 53 7.61 9.45 1.60
N TRP A 54 7.60 8.78 2.75
CA TRP A 54 7.74 9.42 4.05
C TRP A 54 9.10 10.15 4.20
N GLY A 55 10.16 9.51 3.75
CA GLY A 55 11.52 10.06 3.81
C GLY A 55 11.65 11.37 3.03
N ILE A 56 11.03 11.45 1.86
CA ILE A 56 11.07 12.66 1.01
C ILE A 56 10.32 13.82 1.68
N PHE A 57 9.12 13.56 2.21
CA PHE A 57 8.22 14.64 2.62
C PHE A 57 8.27 14.99 4.12
N VAL A 58 8.82 14.11 4.97
CA VAL A 58 8.86 14.32 6.43
C VAL A 58 10.26 14.29 7.00
N GLU A 59 11.01 13.20 6.81
CA GLU A 59 12.30 13.00 7.49
C GLU A 59 13.27 12.20 6.61
N ARG A 60 14.17 12.91 5.95
CA ARG A 60 15.14 12.33 4.99
C ARG A 60 16.04 11.25 5.58
N ARG A 61 16.28 11.27 6.89
CA ARG A 61 17.11 10.27 7.57
C ARG A 61 16.52 8.88 7.49
N LEU A 62 15.20 8.76 7.29
CA LEU A 62 14.56 7.46 7.09
C LEU A 62 15.03 6.75 5.82
N LEU A 63 15.47 7.50 4.81
CA LEU A 63 16.02 6.89 3.60
C LEU A 63 17.27 6.04 3.89
N LEU A 64 18.00 6.37 4.97
CA LEU A 64 19.15 5.57 5.42
C LEU A 64 18.73 4.17 5.89
N SER A 65 17.47 3.98 6.32
CA SER A 65 16.98 2.65 6.69
C SER A 65 16.91 1.68 5.50
N LEU A 66 16.82 2.20 4.27
CA LEU A 66 16.86 1.38 3.06
C LEU A 66 18.23 0.73 2.84
N LEU A 67 19.30 1.27 3.43
CA LEU A 67 20.63 0.66 3.39
C LEU A 67 20.70 -0.64 4.20
N VAL A 68 19.73 -0.87 5.08
CA VAL A 68 19.64 -2.14 5.84
C VAL A 68 19.42 -3.33 4.90
N VAL A 69 18.72 -3.13 3.78
CA VAL A 69 18.45 -4.20 2.80
C VAL A 69 19.74 -4.80 2.22
N PRO A 70 20.66 -4.03 1.62
CA PRO A 70 21.93 -4.60 1.13
C PRO A 70 22.80 -5.16 2.27
N ILE A 71 22.73 -4.61 3.47
CA ILE A 71 23.44 -5.16 4.63
C ILE A 71 22.90 -6.56 4.97
N ILE A 72 21.58 -6.74 5.01
CA ILE A 72 20.98 -8.06 5.23
C ILE A 72 21.41 -9.03 4.12
N LEU A 73 21.36 -8.61 2.86
CA LEU A 73 21.78 -9.43 1.72
C LEU A 73 23.25 -9.86 1.78
N TYR A 74 24.10 -9.01 2.35
CA TYR A 74 25.54 -9.29 2.44
C TYR A 74 25.91 -10.19 3.62
N PHE A 75 25.26 -10.02 4.78
CA PHE A 75 25.66 -10.70 6.03
C PHE A 75 24.77 -11.87 6.43
N TYR A 76 23.59 -12.02 5.83
CA TYR A 76 22.61 -13.03 6.23
C TYR A 76 22.31 -13.97 5.07
N ASP A 77 22.74 -15.23 5.23
CA ASP A 77 22.47 -16.31 4.25
C ASP A 77 21.31 -17.18 4.75
N GLY A 78 20.09 -16.63 4.68
CA GLY A 78 18.87 -17.28 5.12
C GLY A 78 17.71 -17.06 4.15
N GLU A 79 16.53 -17.63 4.49
CA GLU A 79 15.34 -17.56 3.60
C GLU A 79 14.96 -16.12 3.22
N ILE A 80 15.10 -15.15 4.11
CA ILE A 80 14.82 -13.74 3.83
C ILE A 80 15.78 -13.21 2.75
N ALA A 81 17.07 -13.51 2.88
CA ALA A 81 18.07 -13.09 1.88
C ALA A 81 17.81 -13.76 0.53
N THR A 82 17.53 -15.04 0.51
CA THR A 82 17.18 -15.78 -0.71
C THR A 82 15.93 -15.18 -1.38
N ARG A 83 14.92 -14.85 -0.62
CA ARG A 83 13.71 -14.19 -1.13
C ARG A 83 13.96 -12.76 -1.63
N LEU A 84 14.84 -11.98 -0.98
CA LEU A 84 15.26 -10.66 -1.47
C LEU A 84 16.04 -10.78 -2.77
N TRP A 85 17.00 -11.74 -2.87
CA TRP A 85 17.74 -12.00 -4.11
C TRP A 85 16.80 -12.40 -5.26
N SER A 86 15.76 -13.17 -5.00
CA SER A 86 14.80 -13.58 -6.03
C SER A 86 14.02 -12.42 -6.68
N ILE A 87 14.00 -11.23 -6.05
CA ILE A 87 13.47 -10.00 -6.68
C ILE A 87 14.26 -9.65 -7.94
N PHE A 88 15.57 -9.91 -7.92
CA PHE A 88 16.48 -9.58 -9.02
C PHE A 88 16.65 -10.72 -10.04
N GLN A 89 16.34 -11.95 -9.66
CA GLN A 89 16.54 -13.13 -10.50
C GLN A 89 15.39 -13.43 -11.48
N GLY A 90 14.21 -12.85 -11.25
CA GLY A 90 13.09 -12.85 -12.21
C GLY A 90 12.36 -14.17 -12.43
N HIS A 91 12.85 -15.32 -11.93
CA HIS A 91 12.22 -16.63 -12.10
C HIS A 91 11.70 -17.19 -10.78
N ASP A 92 10.37 -17.33 -10.71
CA ASP A 92 9.69 -17.94 -9.56
C ASP A 92 8.33 -18.48 -10.04
N THR A 93 8.01 -19.70 -9.63
CA THR A 93 6.73 -20.35 -9.93
C THR A 93 5.52 -19.49 -9.55
N SER A 94 5.63 -18.71 -8.49
CA SER A 94 4.59 -17.76 -8.08
C SER A 94 4.43 -16.60 -9.07
N ALA A 95 5.49 -16.15 -9.73
CA ALA A 95 5.42 -15.14 -10.78
C ALA A 95 4.79 -15.73 -12.05
N ASP A 96 5.18 -16.94 -12.44
CA ASP A 96 4.65 -17.61 -13.62
C ASP A 96 3.14 -17.86 -13.49
N LEU A 97 2.68 -18.28 -12.30
CA LEU A 97 1.25 -18.44 -12.02
C LEU A 97 0.49 -17.10 -12.13
N ARG A 98 1.08 -16.01 -11.66
CA ARG A 98 0.46 -14.67 -11.80
C ARG A 98 0.39 -14.23 -13.26
N TRP A 99 1.45 -14.45 -14.05
CA TRP A 99 1.44 -14.15 -15.48
C TRP A 99 0.33 -14.91 -16.21
N ALA A 100 0.18 -16.22 -15.94
CA ALA A 100 -0.91 -17.02 -16.47
C ALA A 100 -2.30 -16.50 -16.08
N LEU A 101 -2.45 -16.12 -14.81
CA LEU A 101 -3.68 -15.52 -14.28
C LEU A 101 -3.99 -14.17 -14.93
N TRP A 102 -2.99 -13.33 -15.12
CA TRP A 102 -3.14 -12.01 -15.75
C TRP A 102 -3.50 -12.12 -17.24
N ASP A 103 -2.89 -13.06 -17.94
CA ASP A 103 -3.23 -13.31 -19.36
C ASP A 103 -4.69 -13.76 -19.48
N SER A 104 -5.14 -14.72 -18.70
CA SER A 104 -6.55 -15.13 -18.62
C SER A 104 -7.47 -13.96 -18.24
N THR A 105 -7.07 -13.12 -17.28
CA THR A 105 -7.86 -11.93 -16.88
C THR A 105 -8.00 -10.94 -18.03
N MET A 106 -6.98 -10.80 -18.87
CA MET A 106 -7.04 -9.90 -20.03
C MET A 106 -8.07 -10.33 -21.08
N TYR A 107 -8.41 -11.63 -21.19
CA TYR A 107 -9.55 -12.06 -22.03
C TYR A 107 -10.86 -11.56 -21.47
N ILE A 108 -11.09 -11.67 -20.15
CA ILE A 108 -12.28 -11.11 -19.47
C ILE A 108 -12.41 -9.60 -19.76
N VAL A 109 -11.30 -8.86 -19.61
CA VAL A 109 -11.25 -7.41 -19.87
C VAL A 109 -11.60 -7.08 -21.32
N ARG A 110 -11.07 -7.83 -22.29
CA ARG A 110 -11.36 -7.58 -23.72
C ARG A 110 -12.81 -7.76 -24.09
N GLU A 111 -13.51 -8.69 -23.43
CA GLU A 111 -14.94 -8.91 -23.68
C GLU A 111 -15.82 -7.89 -22.94
N ASN A 112 -15.36 -7.34 -21.81
CA ASN A 112 -16.14 -6.44 -20.98
C ASN A 112 -15.38 -5.14 -20.61
N PRO A 113 -14.83 -4.37 -21.57
CA PRO A 113 -13.86 -3.31 -21.29
C PRO A 113 -14.46 -2.08 -20.59
N ILE A 114 -15.73 -1.77 -20.80
CA ILE A 114 -16.35 -0.53 -20.30
C ILE A 114 -16.91 -0.74 -18.89
N TRP A 115 -17.78 -1.72 -18.71
CA TRP A 115 -18.51 -1.92 -17.45
C TRP A 115 -17.94 -3.02 -16.57
N GLY A 116 -17.04 -3.85 -17.13
CA GLY A 116 -16.55 -5.05 -16.47
C GLY A 116 -17.64 -6.12 -16.31
N ILE A 117 -17.31 -7.13 -15.51
CA ILE A 117 -18.19 -8.28 -15.25
C ILE A 117 -19.07 -8.10 -14.00
N GLY A 118 -18.87 -7.03 -13.23
CA GLY A 118 -19.53 -6.76 -11.96
C GLY A 118 -18.57 -6.88 -10.77
N TRP A 119 -18.83 -6.07 -9.74
CA TRP A 119 -18.02 -6.06 -8.52
C TRP A 119 -18.06 -7.40 -7.79
N ASN A 120 -16.91 -7.90 -7.38
CA ASN A 120 -16.75 -9.17 -6.66
C ASN A 120 -17.32 -10.39 -7.38
N THR A 121 -17.30 -10.40 -8.73
CA THR A 121 -17.75 -11.54 -9.54
C THR A 121 -16.61 -12.30 -10.22
N PHE A 122 -15.37 -11.87 -10.04
CA PHE A 122 -14.19 -12.46 -10.66
C PHE A 122 -14.14 -13.99 -10.50
N TYR A 123 -14.35 -14.50 -9.29
CA TYR A 123 -14.29 -15.93 -8.99
C TYR A 123 -15.40 -16.75 -9.67
N LEU A 124 -16.51 -16.12 -10.08
CA LEU A 124 -17.59 -16.78 -10.80
C LEU A 124 -17.31 -16.89 -12.30
N VAL A 125 -16.65 -15.88 -12.86
CA VAL A 125 -16.41 -15.76 -14.31
C VAL A 125 -15.06 -16.35 -14.71
N TYR A 126 -14.04 -16.21 -13.86
CA TYR A 126 -12.68 -16.67 -14.15
C TYR A 126 -12.57 -18.16 -14.54
N PRO A 127 -13.34 -19.13 -13.99
CA PRO A 127 -13.26 -20.53 -14.39
C PRO A 127 -13.44 -20.76 -15.89
N ASP A 128 -14.26 -19.96 -16.57
CA ASP A 128 -14.51 -20.07 -18.01
C ASP A 128 -13.32 -19.58 -18.86
N TYR A 129 -12.40 -18.82 -18.24
CA TYR A 129 -11.18 -18.25 -18.85
C TYR A 129 -9.89 -18.85 -18.30
N ASN A 130 -9.97 -19.90 -17.50
CA ASN A 130 -8.81 -20.54 -16.88
C ASN A 130 -8.10 -21.46 -17.88
N TYR A 131 -7.33 -20.90 -18.80
CA TYR A 131 -6.64 -21.66 -19.84
C TYR A 131 -5.32 -22.29 -19.38
N TYR A 132 -4.69 -21.76 -18.33
CA TYR A 132 -3.31 -22.10 -17.95
C TYR A 132 -3.21 -22.77 -16.58
N ILE A 133 -4.07 -22.42 -15.65
CA ILE A 133 -4.05 -22.95 -14.28
C ILE A 133 -5.04 -24.10 -14.20
N GLN A 134 -4.59 -25.30 -14.58
CA GLN A 134 -5.47 -26.46 -14.67
C GLN A 134 -5.67 -27.15 -13.33
N GLY A 135 -6.92 -27.40 -12.99
CA GLY A 135 -7.35 -28.21 -11.86
C GLY A 135 -8.84 -27.99 -11.58
N PRO A 136 -9.63 -29.04 -11.39
CA PRO A 136 -11.09 -28.93 -11.25
C PRO A 136 -11.54 -28.18 -10.00
N ASN A 137 -10.64 -27.88 -9.06
CA ASN A 137 -10.95 -27.25 -7.79
C ASN A 137 -10.11 -25.98 -7.51
N VAL A 138 -9.51 -25.38 -8.55
CA VAL A 138 -8.71 -24.16 -8.37
C VAL A 138 -9.62 -22.96 -8.47
N LEU A 139 -10.09 -22.48 -7.32
CA LEU A 139 -10.85 -21.23 -7.22
C LEU A 139 -9.89 -20.05 -7.08
N MET A 140 -9.87 -19.17 -8.09
CA MET A 140 -9.19 -17.90 -8.04
C MET A 140 -10.18 -16.80 -7.69
N TYR A 141 -10.02 -16.22 -6.51
CA TYR A 141 -10.95 -15.20 -6.01
C TYR A 141 -10.68 -13.81 -6.59
N HIS A 142 -9.46 -13.55 -7.04
CA HIS A 142 -9.03 -12.28 -7.62
C HIS A 142 -7.79 -12.48 -8.51
N ALA A 143 -7.49 -11.48 -9.34
CA ALA A 143 -6.43 -11.54 -10.33
C ALA A 143 -4.99 -11.44 -9.76
N HIS A 144 -4.78 -11.38 -8.45
CA HIS A 144 -3.47 -11.04 -7.84
C HIS A 144 -2.80 -9.82 -8.49
N ASN A 145 -3.61 -8.86 -8.88
CA ASN A 145 -3.24 -7.55 -9.39
C ASN A 145 -4.44 -6.63 -9.24
N LEU A 146 -4.28 -5.59 -8.43
CA LEU A 146 -5.34 -4.61 -8.14
C LEU A 146 -5.92 -3.99 -9.41
N TYR A 147 -5.04 -3.59 -10.33
CA TYR A 147 -5.44 -2.87 -11.54
C TYR A 147 -6.20 -3.77 -12.51
N LEU A 148 -5.69 -4.97 -12.74
CA LEU A 148 -6.36 -5.95 -13.61
C LEU A 148 -7.67 -6.41 -13.00
N ASN A 149 -7.73 -6.63 -11.70
CA ASN A 149 -8.98 -7.02 -11.03
C ASN A 149 -10.04 -5.92 -11.15
N MET A 150 -9.65 -4.66 -10.84
CA MET A 150 -10.56 -3.51 -10.98
C MET A 150 -11.01 -3.33 -12.43
N LEU A 151 -10.09 -3.50 -13.37
CA LEU A 151 -10.40 -3.40 -14.79
C LEU A 151 -11.37 -4.49 -15.25
N ALA A 152 -11.18 -5.72 -14.79
CA ALA A 152 -12.07 -6.84 -15.10
C ALA A 152 -13.46 -6.68 -14.48
N GLU A 153 -13.54 -6.25 -13.21
CA GLU A 153 -14.81 -6.20 -12.47
C GLU A 153 -15.62 -4.93 -12.72
N ILE A 154 -14.98 -3.76 -12.80
CA ILE A 154 -15.66 -2.45 -12.89
C ILE A 154 -15.30 -1.66 -14.15
N GLY A 155 -14.52 -2.26 -15.04
CA GLY A 155 -14.15 -1.68 -16.33
C GLY A 155 -13.24 -0.45 -16.26
N ILE A 156 -13.01 0.15 -17.42
CA ILE A 156 -12.12 1.31 -17.58
C ILE A 156 -12.57 2.52 -16.73
N PRO A 157 -13.85 2.95 -16.74
CA PRO A 157 -14.28 4.09 -15.94
C PRO A 157 -14.10 3.88 -14.44
N GLY A 158 -14.39 2.66 -13.96
CA GLY A 158 -14.22 2.28 -12.57
C GLY A 158 -12.76 2.33 -12.14
N LEU A 159 -11.86 1.75 -12.92
CA LEU A 159 -10.41 1.79 -12.67
C LEU A 159 -9.88 3.24 -12.64
N ILE A 160 -10.26 4.07 -13.63
CA ILE A 160 -9.84 5.49 -13.70
C ILE A 160 -10.31 6.23 -12.45
N SER A 161 -11.58 6.05 -12.07
CA SER A 161 -12.15 6.68 -10.87
C SER A 161 -11.40 6.26 -9.61
N PHE A 162 -11.12 4.98 -9.45
CA PHE A 162 -10.39 4.43 -8.31
C PHE A 162 -8.97 5.02 -8.20
N ILE A 163 -8.21 5.01 -9.31
CA ILE A 163 -6.85 5.58 -9.36
C ILE A 163 -6.90 7.09 -9.06
N THR A 164 -7.88 7.81 -9.62
CA THR A 164 -8.04 9.25 -9.41
C THR A 164 -8.27 9.55 -7.92
N VAL A 165 -9.08 8.76 -7.23
CA VAL A 165 -9.30 8.91 -5.77
C VAL A 165 -7.99 8.67 -5.01
N LEU A 166 -7.25 7.61 -5.29
CA LEU A 166 -5.99 7.32 -4.60
C LEU A 166 -4.93 8.41 -4.84
N LEU A 167 -4.73 8.82 -6.09
CA LEU A 167 -3.80 9.90 -6.43
C LEU A 167 -4.24 11.23 -5.82
N GLY A 168 -5.54 11.50 -5.77
CA GLY A 168 -6.10 12.66 -5.09
C GLY A 168 -5.73 12.69 -3.60
N HIS A 169 -5.78 11.56 -2.91
CA HIS A 169 -5.33 11.46 -1.52
C HIS A 169 -3.82 11.67 -1.37
N VAL A 170 -3.01 11.09 -2.27
CA VAL A 170 -1.55 11.32 -2.28
C VAL A 170 -1.25 12.80 -2.44
N ILE A 171 -1.83 13.46 -3.44
CA ILE A 171 -1.62 14.88 -3.71
C ILE A 171 -2.10 15.75 -2.54
N THR A 172 -3.27 15.46 -1.99
CA THR A 172 -3.83 16.19 -0.85
C THR A 172 -2.94 16.03 0.37
N SER A 173 -2.41 14.84 0.63
CA SER A 173 -1.53 14.58 1.77
C SER A 173 -0.25 15.41 1.73
N ILE A 174 0.30 15.68 0.56
CA ILE A 174 1.51 16.51 0.37
C ILE A 174 1.17 18.00 0.55
N ARG A 175 0.01 18.43 0.04
CA ARG A 175 -0.40 19.84 0.03
C ARG A 175 -0.94 20.34 1.37
N LEU A 176 -1.31 19.42 2.27
CA LEU A 176 -1.91 19.79 3.54
C LEU A 176 -0.94 20.63 4.38
N GLN A 177 -1.34 21.85 4.71
CA GLN A 177 -0.67 22.77 5.64
C GLN A 177 -1.16 22.49 7.06
N GLY A 178 -0.34 22.78 8.08
CA GLY A 178 -0.72 22.61 9.48
C GLY A 178 0.48 22.45 10.39
N ASP A 179 0.21 22.13 11.65
CA ASP A 179 1.27 21.79 12.60
C ASP A 179 2.02 20.50 12.18
N VAL A 180 3.18 20.29 12.78
CA VAL A 180 4.06 19.15 12.45
C VAL A 180 3.34 17.80 12.58
N PHE A 181 2.46 17.68 13.57
CA PHE A 181 1.72 16.44 13.81
C PHE A 181 0.71 16.18 12.69
N ARG A 182 -0.10 17.17 12.34
CA ARG A 182 -1.11 17.06 11.27
C ARG A 182 -0.47 16.77 9.93
N LYS A 183 0.60 17.51 9.59
CA LYS A 183 1.35 17.29 8.36
C LYS A 183 1.91 15.86 8.29
N ALA A 184 2.56 15.40 9.34
CA ALA A 184 3.14 14.07 9.35
C ALA A 184 2.06 12.96 9.33
N ALA A 185 0.93 13.14 10.00
CA ALA A 185 -0.19 12.21 9.92
C ALA A 185 -0.78 12.17 8.50
N SER A 186 -0.96 13.30 7.85
CA SER A 186 -1.43 13.40 6.47
C SER A 186 -0.48 12.67 5.50
N ILE A 187 0.82 12.91 5.59
CA ILE A 187 1.83 12.21 4.79
C ILE A 187 1.81 10.70 5.08
N GLY A 188 1.55 10.29 6.33
CA GLY A 188 1.40 8.87 6.68
C GLY A 188 0.27 8.20 5.93
N VAL A 189 -0.87 8.87 5.81
CA VAL A 189 -2.00 8.36 5.03
C VAL A 189 -1.71 8.37 3.53
N GLY A 190 -1.03 9.40 3.01
CA GLY A 190 -0.53 9.40 1.64
C GLY A 190 0.43 8.24 1.36
N ALA A 191 1.29 7.90 2.31
CA ALA A 191 2.17 6.73 2.22
C ALA A 191 1.38 5.41 2.13
N LEU A 192 0.25 5.28 2.85
CA LEU A 192 -0.62 4.10 2.72
C LEU A 192 -1.21 3.98 1.30
N ALA A 193 -1.65 5.10 0.71
CA ALA A 193 -2.13 5.10 -0.67
C ALA A 193 -1.02 4.69 -1.65
N VAL A 194 0.20 5.20 -1.48
CA VAL A 194 1.38 4.77 -2.26
C VAL A 194 1.65 3.30 -2.05
N GLY A 195 1.56 2.80 -0.80
CA GLY A 195 1.73 1.39 -0.48
C GLY A 195 0.76 0.50 -1.27
N VAL A 196 -0.53 0.83 -1.27
CA VAL A 196 -1.56 0.09 -2.02
C VAL A 196 -1.34 0.19 -3.53
N LEU A 197 -0.94 1.36 -4.05
CA LEU A 197 -0.63 1.49 -5.48
C LEU A 197 0.55 0.62 -5.91
N VAL A 198 1.56 0.47 -5.07
CA VAL A 198 2.74 -0.35 -5.38
C VAL A 198 2.47 -1.83 -5.18
N SER A 199 1.88 -2.24 -4.05
CA SER A 199 1.55 -3.66 -3.80
C SER A 199 0.53 -4.18 -4.82
N GLY A 200 -0.41 -3.33 -5.23
CA GLY A 200 -1.42 -3.61 -6.23
C GLY A 200 -0.88 -4.07 -7.59
N LEU A 201 0.40 -3.84 -7.88
CA LEU A 201 1.05 -4.38 -9.09
C LEU A 201 1.23 -5.91 -9.05
N SER A 202 1.25 -6.49 -7.86
CA SER A 202 1.53 -7.92 -7.67
C SER A 202 0.52 -8.65 -6.79
N ASP A 203 -0.44 -7.95 -6.20
CA ASP A 203 -1.51 -8.53 -5.39
C ASP A 203 -2.74 -7.62 -5.34
N PHE A 204 -3.78 -8.03 -4.61
CA PHE A 204 -5.02 -7.27 -4.40
C PHE A 204 -5.43 -7.30 -2.92
N GLU A 205 -4.70 -6.56 -2.09
CA GLU A 205 -4.91 -6.54 -0.63
C GLU A 205 -6.28 -6.00 -0.25
N LEU A 206 -6.85 -5.10 -1.06
CA LEU A 206 -8.19 -4.54 -0.84
C LEU A 206 -9.32 -5.56 -1.08
N TYR A 207 -9.00 -6.77 -1.52
CA TYR A 207 -9.95 -7.88 -1.52
C TYR A 207 -10.36 -8.27 -0.09
N SER A 208 -9.45 -8.16 0.89
CA SER A 208 -9.76 -8.40 2.30
C SER A 208 -10.62 -7.27 2.87
N HIS A 209 -11.82 -7.60 3.36
CA HIS A 209 -12.74 -6.64 3.96
C HIS A 209 -12.12 -5.87 5.13
N GLN A 210 -11.33 -6.54 5.98
CA GLN A 210 -10.65 -5.91 7.12
C GLN A 210 -9.64 -4.84 6.65
N VAL A 211 -8.85 -5.16 5.63
CA VAL A 211 -7.89 -4.23 5.04
C VAL A 211 -8.60 -3.07 4.38
N THR A 212 -9.64 -3.35 3.59
CA THR A 212 -10.43 -2.34 2.87
C THR A 212 -11.09 -1.34 3.82
N ILE A 213 -11.78 -1.81 4.85
CA ILE A 213 -12.44 -0.94 5.83
C ILE A 213 -11.39 -0.06 6.53
N THR A 214 -10.30 -0.65 7.03
CA THR A 214 -9.24 0.08 7.72
C THR A 214 -8.61 1.12 6.79
N PHE A 215 -8.32 0.74 5.55
CA PHE A 215 -7.74 1.63 4.55
C PHE A 215 -8.64 2.84 4.29
N TRP A 216 -9.92 2.64 3.98
CA TRP A 216 -10.83 3.74 3.68
C TRP A 216 -11.16 4.61 4.88
N LEU A 217 -11.19 4.06 6.10
CA LEU A 217 -11.31 4.87 7.32
C LEU A 217 -10.11 5.81 7.49
N LEU A 218 -8.88 5.32 7.25
CA LEU A 218 -7.68 6.16 7.31
C LEU A 218 -7.66 7.21 6.19
N MET A 219 -8.09 6.84 4.97
CA MET A 219 -8.22 7.80 3.87
C MET A 219 -9.25 8.90 4.19
N GLY A 220 -10.43 8.53 4.70
CA GLY A 220 -11.48 9.47 5.11
C GLY A 220 -11.03 10.43 6.21
N TRP A 221 -10.17 10.00 7.10
CA TRP A 221 -9.61 10.82 8.16
C TRP A 221 -8.83 12.02 7.59
N VAL A 222 -7.98 11.84 6.58
CA VAL A 222 -7.28 12.94 5.90
C VAL A 222 -8.27 13.91 5.26
N GLY A 223 -9.31 13.40 4.59
CA GLY A 223 -10.36 14.24 4.01
C GLY A 223 -11.04 15.14 5.05
N ALA A 224 -11.32 14.60 6.23
CA ALA A 224 -11.89 15.37 7.33
C ALA A 224 -10.94 16.47 7.85
N PHE A 225 -9.64 16.17 7.93
CA PHE A 225 -8.64 17.18 8.33
C PHE A 225 -8.53 18.34 7.35
N VAL A 226 -8.52 18.05 6.03
CA VAL A 226 -8.47 19.08 4.98
C VAL A 226 -9.68 20.02 5.11
N LYS A 227 -10.88 19.46 5.26
CA LYS A 227 -12.12 20.24 5.39
C LYS A 227 -12.13 21.12 6.64
N ALA A 228 -11.64 20.62 7.76
CA ALA A 228 -11.55 21.37 9.01
C ALA A 228 -10.60 22.57 8.90
N GLN A 229 -9.48 22.44 8.20
CA GLN A 229 -8.54 23.54 7.97
C GLN A 229 -9.12 24.64 7.08
N GLN A 230 -9.78 24.27 5.98
CA GLN A 230 -10.41 25.25 5.08
C GLN A 230 -11.40 26.15 5.86
N LYS A 231 -12.20 25.54 6.73
CA LYS A 231 -13.18 26.27 7.56
C LYS A 231 -12.52 27.26 8.54
N SER A 232 -11.38 26.88 9.16
CA SER A 232 -10.67 27.77 10.08
C SER A 232 -10.02 28.97 9.40
N THR A 233 -9.53 28.79 8.17
CA THR A 233 -8.93 29.87 7.38
C THR A 233 -9.98 30.89 6.93
N THR A 234 -11.18 30.43 6.57
CA THR A 234 -12.29 31.32 6.18
C THR A 234 -12.82 32.17 7.35
N ILE A 235 -12.82 31.64 8.57
CA ILE A 235 -13.26 32.35 9.77
C ILE A 235 -12.25 33.43 10.17
N ASN A 236 -10.96 33.23 9.92
CA ASN A 236 -9.91 34.20 10.28
C ASN A 236 -9.74 35.33 9.25
N HIS A 237 -10.41 35.28 8.11
CA HIS A 237 -10.38 36.30 7.06
C HIS A 237 -11.68 37.15 7.00
N ASN A 238 -12.66 36.82 7.81
CA ASN A 238 -13.87 37.62 8.07
C ASN A 238 -13.83 38.27 9.49
#